data_496c19317ccb3a10b99de26440bffc8d
#
_entry.id   496c19317ccb3a10b99de26440bffc8d
#
_cell.length_a   1.000
_cell.length_b   1.000
_cell.length_c   1.000
_cell.angle_alpha   90.00
_cell.angle_beta   90.00
_cell.angle_gamma   90.00
#
_symmetry.space_group_name_H-M   'P 1'
#
loop_
_entity.id
_entity.type
_entity.pdbx_description
1 polymer ?
#
loop_
_entity_poly.entity_id
_entity_poly.type
_entity_poly.pdbx_seq_one_letter_code
_entity_poly.pdbx_strand_id
1 'polypeptide(L)'
;MDARENAYVLWFDELRRADVGLVGGKSSSLGELTSSVDVPVPYGYATTANAYRYFMEKTGQNKKIHKMLQELQDVEDSVELHEVCTKIRESICSATMPEDLAEQIGKAYEELAEKVGEKNPFVAVRSSATAEDLPDASFAGQQDTYLNVTGRDMVIRKVKECYASTFTDRAVYYRAKKNFDHENVALSAAVQMMADAKAAGVMFTVNLATGADDSIMIEGSWGLGEYIVQGTVTPDNFVVDKDSLTITCLLYTSPSPRDSTSSRM
;
A
#
# COMPACT_ATOMS: atom_id res chain seq x y z
N MET A 1 26.80 11.19 -2.33
CA MET A 1 25.59 10.33 -2.38
C MET A 1 25.04 10.28 -0.97
N ASP A 2 23.80 10.65 -0.80
CA ASP A 2 23.15 10.61 0.49
C ASP A 2 23.08 9.14 0.97
N ALA A 3 23.41 8.85 2.23
CA ALA A 3 23.33 7.51 2.80
C ALA A 3 21.91 6.91 2.68
N ARG A 4 20.89 7.76 2.64
CA ARG A 4 19.48 7.40 2.48
C ARG A 4 19.16 6.84 1.07
N GLU A 5 19.84 7.34 0.03
CA GLU A 5 19.66 6.84 -1.35
C GLU A 5 20.10 5.39 -1.51
N ASN A 6 21.07 4.96 -0.69
CA ASN A 6 21.58 3.57 -0.70
C ASN A 6 20.92 2.66 0.33
N ALA A 7 20.10 3.20 1.24
CA ALA A 7 19.39 2.41 2.24
C ALA A 7 18.37 1.46 1.59
N TYR A 8 18.20 0.25 2.13
CA TYR A 8 17.16 -0.67 1.72
C TYR A 8 15.88 -0.52 2.53
N VAL A 9 15.98 0.04 3.73
CA VAL A 9 14.87 0.28 4.65
C VAL A 9 15.00 1.69 5.22
N LEU A 10 13.86 2.40 5.33
CA LEU A 10 13.74 3.70 6.01
C LEU A 10 12.49 3.67 6.90
N TRP A 11 12.61 4.19 8.12
CA TRP A 11 11.49 4.31 9.04
C TRP A 11 10.58 5.48 8.67
N PHE A 12 9.29 5.42 9.02
CA PHE A 12 8.35 6.51 8.68
C PHE A 12 8.73 7.83 9.32
N ASP A 13 9.28 7.82 10.53
CA ASP A 13 9.77 9.03 11.20
C ASP A 13 11.00 9.70 10.53
N GLU A 14 11.72 8.94 9.70
CA GLU A 14 12.81 9.44 8.87
C GLU A 14 12.35 10.03 7.54
N LEU A 15 11.09 9.77 7.14
CA LEU A 15 10.55 10.11 5.82
C LEU A 15 9.86 11.48 5.81
N ARG A 16 9.86 12.10 4.64
CA ARG A 16 9.16 13.36 4.36
C ARG A 16 8.45 13.24 3.00
N ARG A 17 7.54 14.16 2.74
CA ARG A 17 6.80 14.20 1.48
C ARG A 17 7.70 14.28 0.24
N ALA A 18 8.86 14.89 0.36
CA ALA A 18 9.85 14.98 -0.72
C ALA A 18 10.49 13.63 -1.09
N ASP A 19 10.38 12.61 -0.25
CA ASP A 19 11.02 11.29 -0.44
C ASP A 19 10.23 10.34 -1.36
N VAL A 20 9.25 10.86 -2.13
CA VAL A 20 8.44 10.06 -3.08
C VAL A 20 9.32 9.23 -4.01
N GLY A 21 10.43 9.76 -4.50
CA GLY A 21 11.38 9.05 -5.36
C GLY A 21 12.09 7.86 -4.68
N LEU A 22 12.17 7.87 -3.35
CA LEU A 22 12.81 6.81 -2.56
C LEU A 22 11.83 5.74 -2.11
N VAL A 23 10.61 6.12 -1.70
CA VAL A 23 9.68 5.21 -1.01
C VAL A 23 8.25 5.24 -1.55
N GLY A 24 8.00 5.98 -2.63
CA GLY A 24 6.68 6.12 -3.23
C GLY A 24 5.74 7.04 -2.45
N GLY A 25 4.58 7.36 -3.05
CA GLY A 25 3.63 8.34 -2.53
C GLY A 25 3.02 7.95 -1.18
N LYS A 26 2.61 6.68 -1.00
CA LYS A 26 1.99 6.22 0.25
C LYS A 26 2.95 6.29 1.43
N SER A 27 4.18 5.81 1.27
CA SER A 27 5.18 5.79 2.34
C SER A 27 5.67 7.19 2.69
N SER A 28 5.89 8.07 1.71
CA SER A 28 6.29 9.46 1.95
C SER A 28 5.19 10.26 2.65
N SER A 29 3.91 10.02 2.29
CA SER A 29 2.77 10.64 2.98
C SER A 29 2.63 10.17 4.42
N LEU A 30 2.82 8.88 4.71
CA LEU A 30 2.86 8.36 6.08
C LEU A 30 4.00 9.01 6.88
N GLY A 31 5.17 9.16 6.27
CA GLY A 31 6.30 9.84 6.89
C GLY A 31 6.02 11.30 7.23
N GLU A 32 5.41 12.03 6.31
CA GLU A 32 5.00 13.41 6.56
C GLU A 32 3.98 13.52 7.70
N LEU A 33 2.97 12.64 7.72
CA LEU A 33 1.98 12.60 8.81
C LEU A 33 2.62 12.28 10.16
N THR A 34 3.58 11.34 10.19
CA THR A 34 4.30 10.98 11.42
C THR A 34 5.14 12.13 11.96
N SER A 35 5.71 12.97 11.07
CA SER A 35 6.75 13.93 11.44
C SER A 35 6.24 15.36 11.55
N SER A 36 5.21 15.73 10.79
CA SER A 36 4.78 17.14 10.63
C SER A 36 3.35 17.39 11.11
N VAL A 37 2.60 16.34 11.39
CA VAL A 37 1.18 16.45 11.79
C VAL A 37 0.97 15.67 13.09
N ASP A 38 0.27 16.26 14.04
CA ASP A 38 -0.06 15.62 15.32
C ASP A 38 -1.24 14.63 15.15
N VAL A 39 -0.97 13.59 14.35
CA VAL A 39 -1.90 12.49 14.09
C VAL A 39 -1.23 11.16 14.47
N PRO A 40 -1.90 10.29 15.22
CA PRO A 40 -1.34 9.00 15.61
C PRO A 40 -1.21 8.08 14.39
N VAL A 41 -0.01 7.99 13.83
CA VAL A 41 0.33 7.05 12.75
C VAL A 41 0.92 5.79 13.37
N PRO A 42 0.37 4.59 13.11
CA PRO A 42 0.98 3.36 13.59
C PRO A 42 2.42 3.21 13.09
N TYR A 43 3.30 2.68 13.95
CA TYR A 43 4.71 2.47 13.63
C TYR A 43 4.88 1.66 12.35
N GLY A 44 5.93 1.95 11.61
CA GLY A 44 6.25 1.23 10.39
C GLY A 44 7.49 1.74 9.70
N TYR A 45 7.86 1.01 8.67
CA TYR A 45 8.99 1.33 7.81
C TYR A 45 8.62 1.05 6.35
N ALA A 46 9.44 1.53 5.44
CA ALA A 46 9.32 1.26 4.01
C ALA A 46 10.60 0.61 3.50
N THR A 47 10.47 -0.42 2.64
CA THR A 47 11.58 -0.79 1.76
C THR A 47 11.73 0.29 0.68
N THR A 48 12.94 0.57 0.24
CA THR A 48 13.16 1.65 -0.72
C THR A 48 13.07 1.19 -2.18
N ALA A 49 12.96 2.14 -3.11
CA ALA A 49 13.10 1.89 -4.53
C ALA A 49 14.46 1.27 -4.87
N ASN A 50 15.52 1.60 -4.09
CA ASN A 50 16.84 1.00 -4.23
C ASN A 50 16.81 -0.49 -3.86
N ALA A 51 16.10 -0.88 -2.80
CA ALA A 51 15.90 -2.28 -2.41
C ALA A 51 15.23 -3.09 -3.53
N TYR A 52 14.21 -2.52 -4.17
CA TYR A 52 13.53 -3.13 -5.31
C TYR A 52 14.50 -3.33 -6.49
N ARG A 53 15.24 -2.28 -6.89
CA ARG A 53 16.20 -2.35 -8.01
C ARG A 53 17.30 -3.36 -7.72
N TYR A 54 17.83 -3.36 -6.50
CA TYR A 54 18.83 -4.32 -6.06
C TYR A 54 18.32 -5.77 -6.14
N PHE A 55 17.11 -6.04 -5.65
CA PHE A 55 16.49 -7.36 -5.78
C PHE A 55 16.38 -7.78 -7.24
N MET A 56 15.85 -6.91 -8.11
CA MET A 56 15.63 -7.21 -9.53
C MET A 56 16.93 -7.48 -10.27
N GLU A 57 17.98 -6.73 -9.95
CA GLU A 57 19.31 -6.89 -10.55
C GLU A 57 19.99 -8.17 -10.07
N LYS A 58 20.10 -8.36 -8.75
CA LYS A 58 20.77 -9.51 -8.13
C LYS A 58 20.17 -10.85 -8.52
N THR A 59 18.85 -10.89 -8.67
CA THR A 59 18.15 -12.12 -9.07
C THR A 59 18.04 -12.29 -10.59
N GLY A 60 18.51 -11.30 -11.35
CA GLY A 60 18.46 -11.29 -12.82
C GLY A 60 17.03 -11.17 -13.37
N GLN A 61 16.08 -10.71 -12.54
CA GLN A 61 14.68 -10.58 -12.96
C GLN A 61 14.50 -9.52 -14.05
N ASN A 62 15.28 -8.43 -14.04
CA ASN A 62 15.24 -7.42 -15.11
C ASN A 62 15.35 -8.06 -16.50
N LYS A 63 16.33 -8.93 -16.71
CA LYS A 63 16.56 -9.58 -18.02
C LYS A 63 15.45 -10.56 -18.38
N LYS A 64 14.94 -11.30 -17.41
CA LYS A 64 13.85 -12.26 -17.63
C LYS A 64 12.54 -11.55 -17.98
N ILE A 65 12.21 -10.50 -17.24
CA ILE A 65 11.01 -9.70 -17.45
C ILE A 65 11.06 -9.00 -18.80
N HIS A 66 12.20 -8.38 -19.13
CA HIS A 66 12.39 -7.75 -20.44
C HIS A 66 12.08 -8.74 -21.58
N LYS A 67 12.62 -9.96 -21.50
CA LYS A 67 12.35 -11.01 -22.49
C LYS A 67 10.86 -11.39 -22.55
N MET A 68 10.21 -11.59 -21.39
CA MET A 68 8.79 -11.97 -21.36
C MET A 68 7.90 -10.85 -21.92
N LEU A 69 8.22 -9.58 -21.64
CA LEU A 69 7.47 -8.44 -22.18
C LEU A 69 7.68 -8.28 -23.70
N GLN A 70 8.82 -8.68 -24.24
CA GLN A 70 9.04 -8.72 -25.70
C GLN A 70 8.23 -9.83 -26.40
N GLU A 71 7.83 -10.87 -25.67
CA GLU A 71 6.95 -11.94 -26.18
C GLU A 71 5.49 -11.47 -26.31
N LEU A 72 5.07 -10.42 -25.57
CA LEU A 72 3.74 -9.84 -25.63
C LEU A 72 3.54 -9.10 -26.97
N GLN A 73 2.72 -9.64 -27.85
CA GLN A 73 2.48 -9.07 -29.18
C GLN A 73 1.38 -8.02 -29.18
N ASP A 74 0.30 -8.29 -28.44
CA ASP A 74 -0.84 -7.36 -28.33
C ASP A 74 -1.27 -7.16 -26.88
N VAL A 75 -1.05 -5.99 -26.37
CA VAL A 75 -1.47 -5.60 -25.01
C VAL A 75 -3.00 -5.53 -24.84
N GLU A 76 -3.74 -5.46 -25.94
CA GLU A 76 -5.22 -5.48 -25.93
C GLU A 76 -5.76 -6.92 -25.84
N ASP A 77 -4.98 -7.93 -26.20
CA ASP A 77 -5.36 -9.32 -25.95
C ASP A 77 -5.24 -9.63 -24.45
N SER A 78 -6.38 -9.63 -23.76
CA SER A 78 -6.45 -9.84 -22.31
C SER A 78 -5.95 -11.22 -21.89
N VAL A 79 -6.01 -12.23 -22.76
CA VAL A 79 -5.54 -13.59 -22.46
C VAL A 79 -4.02 -13.64 -22.51
N GLU A 80 -3.43 -13.14 -23.61
CA GLU A 80 -1.99 -13.06 -23.77
C GLU A 80 -1.35 -12.21 -22.66
N LEU A 81 -1.93 -11.02 -22.39
CA LEU A 81 -1.51 -10.14 -21.32
C LEU A 81 -1.52 -10.85 -19.96
N HIS A 82 -2.61 -11.54 -19.63
CA HIS A 82 -2.75 -12.27 -18.37
C HIS A 82 -1.69 -13.37 -18.22
N GLU A 83 -1.44 -14.13 -19.28
CA GLU A 83 -0.43 -15.20 -19.27
C GLU A 83 0.98 -14.64 -19.04
N VAL A 84 1.35 -13.58 -19.75
CA VAL A 84 2.68 -12.95 -19.61
C VAL A 84 2.83 -12.33 -18.22
N CYS A 85 1.85 -11.58 -17.75
CA CYS A 85 1.87 -10.98 -16.43
C CYS A 85 1.95 -12.03 -15.31
N THR A 86 1.23 -13.14 -15.45
CA THR A 86 1.27 -14.24 -14.48
C THR A 86 2.65 -14.88 -14.44
N LYS A 87 3.27 -15.20 -15.60
CA LYS A 87 4.62 -15.74 -15.69
C LYS A 87 5.67 -14.80 -15.03
N ILE A 88 5.53 -13.50 -15.26
CA ILE A 88 6.43 -12.49 -14.64
C ILE A 88 6.28 -12.51 -13.12
N ARG A 89 5.06 -12.44 -12.61
CA ARG A 89 4.80 -12.46 -11.15
C ARG A 89 5.29 -13.74 -10.49
N GLU A 90 5.06 -14.89 -11.10
CA GLU A 90 5.57 -16.19 -10.64
C GLU A 90 7.11 -16.21 -10.63
N SER A 91 7.76 -15.68 -11.66
CA SER A 91 9.21 -15.57 -11.72
C SER A 91 9.78 -14.72 -10.58
N ILE A 92 9.16 -13.57 -10.28
CA ILE A 92 9.56 -12.71 -9.16
C ILE A 92 9.32 -13.43 -7.82
N CYS A 93 8.14 -14.02 -7.62
CA CYS A 93 7.77 -14.70 -6.38
C CYS A 93 8.62 -15.95 -6.10
N SER A 94 9.08 -16.65 -7.15
CA SER A 94 9.96 -17.82 -7.00
C SER A 94 11.43 -17.46 -6.77
N ALA A 95 11.86 -16.23 -7.10
CA ALA A 95 13.23 -15.80 -6.89
C ALA A 95 13.58 -15.74 -5.40
N THR A 96 14.78 -16.17 -5.06
CA THR A 96 15.29 -16.08 -3.69
C THR A 96 15.61 -14.63 -3.36
N MET A 97 15.10 -14.12 -2.23
CA MET A 97 15.48 -12.80 -1.73
C MET A 97 16.98 -12.80 -1.40
N PRO A 98 17.79 -11.82 -1.87
CA PRO A 98 19.18 -11.70 -1.46
C PRO A 98 19.31 -11.66 0.07
N GLU A 99 20.29 -12.39 0.61
CA GLU A 99 20.43 -12.60 2.05
C GLU A 99 20.59 -11.29 2.82
N ASP A 100 21.39 -10.38 2.32
CA ASP A 100 21.62 -9.05 2.90
C ASP A 100 20.35 -8.19 2.92
N LEU A 101 19.52 -8.27 1.87
CA LEU A 101 18.24 -7.57 1.81
C LEU A 101 17.20 -8.23 2.74
N ALA A 102 17.13 -9.56 2.75
CA ALA A 102 16.25 -10.31 3.65
C ALA A 102 16.58 -10.01 5.12
N GLU A 103 17.88 -9.93 5.45
CA GLU A 103 18.34 -9.60 6.81
C GLU A 103 17.88 -8.19 7.23
N GLN A 104 18.05 -7.19 6.37
CA GLN A 104 17.65 -5.82 6.71
C GLN A 104 16.13 -5.68 6.87
N ILE A 105 15.34 -6.29 5.99
CA ILE A 105 13.86 -6.27 6.10
C ILE A 105 13.43 -7.00 7.38
N GLY A 106 14.01 -8.17 7.64
CA GLY A 106 13.68 -8.97 8.82
C GLY A 106 14.06 -8.28 10.12
N LYS A 107 15.24 -7.67 10.17
CA LYS A 107 15.71 -6.90 11.33
C LYS A 107 14.80 -5.70 11.62
N ALA A 108 14.37 -4.98 10.58
CA ALA A 108 13.43 -3.87 10.74
C ALA A 108 12.08 -4.35 11.33
N TYR A 109 11.60 -5.55 10.97
CA TYR A 109 10.40 -6.12 11.58
C TYR A 109 10.63 -6.49 13.06
N GLU A 110 11.78 -7.04 13.40
CA GLU A 110 12.16 -7.36 14.79
C GLU A 110 12.27 -6.08 15.64
N GLU A 111 12.88 -5.04 15.11
CA GLU A 111 12.94 -3.72 15.76
C GLU A 111 11.54 -3.09 15.91
N LEU A 112 10.64 -3.28 14.92
CA LEU A 112 9.24 -2.87 15.05
C LEU A 112 8.56 -3.60 16.20
N ALA A 113 8.76 -4.92 16.31
CA ALA A 113 8.23 -5.74 17.39
C ALA A 113 8.70 -5.27 18.77
N GLU A 114 9.98 -4.91 18.90
CA GLU A 114 10.53 -4.32 20.12
C GLU A 114 9.90 -2.96 20.45
N LYS A 115 9.78 -2.07 19.45
CA LYS A 115 9.17 -0.74 19.62
C LYS A 115 7.73 -0.78 20.13
N VAL A 116 6.94 -1.79 19.68
CA VAL A 116 5.53 -1.94 20.08
C VAL A 116 5.34 -2.87 21.28
N GLY A 117 6.40 -3.56 21.74
CA GLY A 117 6.34 -4.48 22.87
C GLY A 117 5.63 -5.80 22.59
N GLU A 118 5.52 -6.20 21.32
CA GLU A 118 4.88 -7.44 20.87
C GLU A 118 5.90 -8.34 20.19
N LYS A 119 5.88 -9.64 20.46
CA LYS A 119 6.84 -10.59 19.88
C LYS A 119 6.67 -10.75 18.36
N ASN A 120 5.44 -10.78 17.88
CA ASN A 120 5.10 -10.96 16.47
C ASN A 120 3.89 -10.06 16.14
N PRO A 121 4.06 -8.73 16.01
CA PRO A 121 2.96 -7.84 15.71
C PRO A 121 2.35 -8.13 14.34
N PHE A 122 1.05 -7.95 14.24
CA PHE A 122 0.40 -7.96 12.94
C PHE A 122 0.71 -6.67 12.19
N VAL A 123 1.12 -6.82 10.93
CA VAL A 123 1.42 -5.70 10.04
C VAL A 123 0.63 -5.77 8.74
N ALA A 124 0.40 -4.62 8.15
CA ALA A 124 0.00 -4.48 6.76
C ALA A 124 1.25 -4.30 5.90
N VAL A 125 1.37 -5.05 4.81
CA VAL A 125 2.42 -4.86 3.79
C VAL A 125 1.74 -4.32 2.54
N ARG A 126 2.09 -3.09 2.14
CA ARG A 126 1.40 -2.33 1.10
C ARG A 126 2.39 -1.83 0.06
N SER A 127 2.07 -2.02 -1.19
CA SER A 127 2.85 -1.44 -2.28
C SER A 127 2.74 0.10 -2.30
N SER A 128 3.85 0.75 -2.62
CA SER A 128 3.97 2.21 -2.74
C SER A 128 4.88 2.51 -3.94
N ALA A 129 4.30 2.80 -5.10
CA ALA A 129 5.08 3.08 -6.31
C ALA A 129 5.65 4.49 -6.30
N THR A 130 6.86 4.64 -6.83
CA THR A 130 7.51 5.95 -6.96
C THR A 130 6.87 6.84 -8.04
N ALA A 131 6.07 6.25 -8.93
CA ALA A 131 5.37 6.92 -10.02
C ALA A 131 3.84 6.96 -9.81
N GLU A 132 3.32 6.64 -8.62
CA GLU A 132 1.87 6.47 -8.36
C GLU A 132 1.10 7.79 -8.47
N ASP A 133 1.71 8.91 -8.12
CA ASP A 133 1.08 10.23 -8.03
C ASP A 133 1.63 11.22 -9.09
N LEU A 134 2.03 10.75 -10.26
CA LEU A 134 2.40 11.64 -11.34
C LEU A 134 1.15 12.38 -11.86
N PRO A 135 1.23 13.69 -12.19
CA PRO A 135 0.08 14.50 -12.63
C PRO A 135 -0.70 13.88 -13.80
N ASP A 136 -0.01 13.13 -14.66
CA ASP A 136 -0.58 12.53 -15.87
C ASP A 136 -0.79 11.02 -15.76
N ALA A 137 -0.53 10.42 -14.59
CA ALA A 137 -0.58 8.96 -14.39
C ALA A 137 -1.02 8.62 -12.97
N SER A 138 -2.23 8.09 -12.84
CA SER A 138 -2.73 7.55 -11.57
C SER A 138 -2.66 6.02 -11.60
N PHE A 139 -1.78 5.46 -10.78
CA PHE A 139 -1.71 4.00 -10.53
C PHE A 139 -2.56 3.58 -9.32
N ALA A 140 -3.51 4.41 -8.92
CA ALA A 140 -4.36 4.16 -7.76
C ALA A 140 -5.10 2.81 -7.88
N GLY A 141 -5.06 2.00 -6.81
CA GLY A 141 -5.77 0.73 -6.72
C GLY A 141 -5.25 -0.38 -7.64
N GLN A 142 -4.07 -0.24 -8.25
CA GLN A 142 -3.50 -1.24 -9.17
C GLN A 142 -2.54 -2.22 -8.49
N GLN A 143 -2.26 -2.03 -7.22
CA GLN A 143 -1.22 -2.74 -6.48
C GLN A 143 -1.76 -3.39 -5.21
N ASP A 144 -1.08 -4.46 -4.79
CA ASP A 144 -1.56 -5.31 -3.72
C ASP A 144 -1.34 -4.72 -2.31
N THR A 145 -2.25 -5.08 -1.41
CA THR A 145 -2.15 -4.86 0.04
C THR A 145 -2.36 -6.18 0.75
N TYR A 146 -1.47 -6.54 1.66
CA TYR A 146 -1.54 -7.73 2.48
C TYR A 146 -1.74 -7.33 3.93
N LEU A 147 -2.87 -7.72 4.51
CA LEU A 147 -3.20 -7.45 5.91
C LEU A 147 -2.93 -8.66 6.80
N ASN A 148 -2.85 -8.43 8.09
CA ASN A 148 -2.65 -9.48 9.10
C ASN A 148 -1.39 -10.34 8.86
N VAL A 149 -0.35 -9.74 8.30
CA VAL A 149 0.93 -10.41 8.11
C VAL A 149 1.68 -10.44 9.44
N THR A 150 2.22 -11.58 9.82
CA THR A 150 2.98 -11.73 11.06
C THR A 150 4.17 -12.67 10.87
N GLY A 151 5.26 -12.37 11.59
CA GLY A 151 6.50 -13.13 11.53
C GLY A 151 7.44 -12.66 10.40
N ARG A 152 8.74 -12.66 10.73
CA ARG A 152 9.84 -12.19 9.87
C ARG A 152 9.78 -12.73 8.44
N ASP A 153 9.71 -14.05 8.30
CA ASP A 153 9.78 -14.70 6.99
C ASP A 153 8.55 -14.37 6.12
N MET A 154 7.38 -14.24 6.76
CA MET A 154 6.15 -13.88 6.07
C MET A 154 6.21 -12.43 5.59
N VAL A 155 6.74 -11.50 6.38
CA VAL A 155 6.94 -10.10 5.98
C VAL A 155 7.87 -10.03 4.76
N ILE A 156 9.03 -10.71 4.79
CA ILE A 156 9.97 -10.75 3.65
C ILE A 156 9.27 -11.31 2.41
N ARG A 157 8.49 -12.37 2.57
CA ARG A 157 7.71 -12.95 1.47
C ARG A 157 6.69 -11.95 0.90
N LYS A 158 5.94 -11.23 1.76
CA LYS A 158 4.92 -10.27 1.32
C LYS A 158 5.54 -9.02 0.69
N VAL A 159 6.70 -8.60 1.12
CA VAL A 159 7.48 -7.56 0.43
C VAL A 159 7.79 -8.00 -1.01
N LYS A 160 8.23 -9.24 -1.21
CA LYS A 160 8.49 -9.79 -2.55
C LYS A 160 7.22 -9.88 -3.39
N GLU A 161 6.09 -10.28 -2.79
CA GLU A 161 4.80 -10.30 -3.48
C GLU A 161 4.34 -8.86 -3.86
N CYS A 162 4.60 -7.84 -3.00
CA CYS A 162 4.43 -6.44 -3.40
C CYS A 162 5.28 -6.09 -4.62
N TYR A 163 6.56 -6.53 -4.68
CA TYR A 163 7.40 -6.30 -5.86
C TYR A 163 6.78 -6.92 -7.12
N ALA A 164 6.21 -8.11 -7.02
CA ALA A 164 5.52 -8.77 -8.12
C ALA A 164 4.26 -8.02 -8.58
N SER A 165 3.58 -7.30 -7.67
CA SER A 165 2.35 -6.55 -8.00
C SER A 165 2.57 -5.41 -9.00
N THR A 166 3.82 -5.00 -9.23
CA THR A 166 4.19 -4.07 -10.31
C THR A 166 3.81 -4.60 -11.70
N PHE A 167 3.65 -5.92 -11.83
CA PHE A 167 3.32 -6.60 -13.08
C PHE A 167 1.93 -7.26 -13.05
N THR A 168 0.94 -6.62 -12.40
CA THR A 168 -0.46 -6.97 -12.64
C THR A 168 -0.88 -6.62 -14.05
N ASP A 169 -1.84 -7.33 -14.62
CA ASP A 169 -2.36 -7.10 -15.98
C ASP A 169 -2.74 -5.63 -16.17
N ARG A 170 -3.46 -5.08 -15.19
CA ARG A 170 -3.89 -3.68 -15.19
C ARG A 170 -2.70 -2.71 -15.19
N ALA A 171 -1.65 -2.99 -14.40
CA ALA A 171 -0.48 -2.13 -14.32
C ALA A 171 0.36 -2.17 -15.60
N VAL A 172 0.52 -3.35 -16.21
CA VAL A 172 1.25 -3.51 -17.48
C VAL A 172 0.46 -2.86 -18.63
N TYR A 173 -0.84 -3.12 -18.72
CA TYR A 173 -1.73 -2.49 -19.70
C TYR A 173 -1.67 -0.96 -19.63
N TYR A 174 -1.83 -0.40 -18.43
CA TYR A 174 -1.81 1.05 -18.22
C TYR A 174 -0.49 1.68 -18.67
N ARG A 175 0.65 1.08 -18.29
CA ARG A 175 1.97 1.58 -18.73
C ARG A 175 2.14 1.53 -20.23
N ALA A 176 1.74 0.43 -20.86
CA ALA A 176 1.78 0.29 -22.32
C ALA A 176 0.93 1.37 -23.02
N LYS A 177 -0.29 1.62 -22.55
CA LYS A 177 -1.18 2.66 -23.10
C LYS A 177 -0.64 4.08 -22.95
N LYS A 178 0.13 4.32 -21.90
CA LYS A 178 0.73 5.63 -21.61
C LYS A 178 2.16 5.77 -22.14
N ASN A 179 2.67 4.76 -22.86
CA ASN A 179 4.06 4.68 -23.33
C ASN A 179 5.09 4.85 -22.19
N PHE A 180 4.78 4.39 -21.00
CA PHE A 180 5.75 4.32 -19.91
C PHE A 180 6.61 3.06 -20.04
N ASP A 181 7.90 3.24 -19.88
CA ASP A 181 8.85 2.14 -19.83
C ASP A 181 8.61 1.27 -18.57
N HIS A 182 8.40 -0.01 -18.79
CA HIS A 182 8.18 -0.98 -17.72
C HIS A 182 9.38 -1.15 -16.78
N GLU A 183 10.59 -0.85 -17.25
CA GLU A 183 11.83 -1.00 -16.49
C GLU A 183 12.11 0.19 -15.57
N ASN A 184 11.55 1.35 -15.88
CA ASN A 184 11.76 2.58 -15.10
C ASN A 184 10.85 2.69 -13.86
N VAL A 185 9.97 1.73 -13.64
CA VAL A 185 9.09 1.72 -12.47
C VAL A 185 9.80 1.05 -11.31
N ALA A 186 9.94 1.78 -10.20
CA ALA A 186 10.42 1.23 -8.95
C ALA A 186 9.31 1.22 -7.91
N LEU A 187 9.36 0.23 -7.06
CA LEU A 187 8.38 0.01 -6.00
C LEU A 187 9.04 0.03 -4.63
N SER A 188 8.34 0.60 -3.69
CA SER A 188 8.57 0.47 -2.25
C SER A 188 7.46 -0.39 -1.65
N ALA A 189 7.75 -1.08 -0.56
CA ALA A 189 6.73 -1.75 0.24
C ALA A 189 6.70 -1.12 1.63
N ALA A 190 5.57 -0.53 1.99
CA ALA A 190 5.32 -0.04 3.34
C ALA A 190 4.93 -1.21 4.25
N VAL A 191 5.65 -1.40 5.33
CA VAL A 191 5.36 -2.37 6.39
C VAL A 191 4.91 -1.58 7.61
N GLN A 192 3.62 -1.65 7.94
CA GLN A 192 3.00 -0.83 8.97
C GLN A 192 2.26 -1.69 9.97
N MET A 193 2.41 -1.40 11.26
CA MET A 193 1.65 -2.07 12.32
C MET A 193 0.14 -1.93 12.07
N MET A 194 -0.59 -3.03 12.25
CA MET A 194 -2.05 -3.03 12.19
C MET A 194 -2.63 -2.34 13.43
N ALA A 195 -3.61 -1.48 13.22
CA ALA A 195 -4.41 -0.96 14.31
C ALA A 195 -5.48 -1.99 14.71
N ASP A 196 -5.66 -2.21 16.01
CA ASP A 196 -6.80 -3.00 16.54
C ASP A 196 -8.07 -2.12 16.51
N ALA A 197 -8.62 -1.97 15.31
CA ALA A 197 -9.72 -1.06 15.06
C ALA A 197 -11.07 -1.71 15.36
N LYS A 198 -11.85 -1.13 16.28
CA LYS A 198 -13.27 -1.47 16.47
C LYS A 198 -14.12 -0.96 15.32
N ALA A 199 -13.79 0.22 14.81
CA ALA A 199 -14.41 0.83 13.65
C ALA A 199 -13.34 1.54 12.83
N ALA A 200 -13.54 1.63 11.53
CA ALA A 200 -12.68 2.34 10.61
C ALA A 200 -13.50 3.13 9.60
N GLY A 201 -12.87 4.08 8.95
CA GLY A 201 -13.57 4.91 7.98
C GLY A 201 -12.61 5.63 7.02
N VAL A 202 -13.21 6.29 6.06
CA VAL A 202 -12.53 7.19 5.12
C VAL A 202 -13.15 8.56 5.28
N MET A 203 -12.31 9.59 5.33
CA MET A 203 -12.72 10.97 5.48
C MET A 203 -12.22 11.81 4.30
N PHE A 204 -13.11 12.61 3.73
CA PHE A 204 -12.81 13.56 2.69
C PHE A 204 -13.14 14.97 3.18
N THR A 205 -12.22 15.90 2.98
CA THR A 205 -12.38 17.30 3.39
C THR A 205 -13.15 18.14 2.37
N VAL A 206 -13.68 17.51 1.35
CA VAL A 206 -14.57 18.08 0.33
C VAL A 206 -15.71 17.12 0.04
N ASN A 207 -16.83 17.63 -0.43
CA ASN A 207 -17.92 16.81 -0.92
C ASN A 207 -17.55 16.26 -2.31
N LEU A 208 -17.29 14.96 -2.42
CA LEU A 208 -16.87 14.32 -3.67
C LEU A 208 -17.93 14.38 -4.78
N ALA A 209 -19.21 14.47 -4.42
CA ALA A 209 -20.29 14.52 -5.41
C ALA A 209 -20.49 15.91 -6.01
N THR A 210 -20.27 16.96 -5.23
CA THR A 210 -20.54 18.36 -5.64
C THR A 210 -19.27 19.18 -5.85
N GLY A 211 -18.13 18.74 -5.30
CA GLY A 211 -16.89 19.50 -5.25
C GLY A 211 -16.91 20.65 -4.23
N ALA A 212 -17.96 20.78 -3.43
CA ALA A 212 -18.06 21.81 -2.41
C ALA A 212 -17.08 21.54 -1.26
N ASP A 213 -16.47 22.59 -0.74
CA ASP A 213 -15.47 22.53 0.33
C ASP A 213 -15.99 22.98 1.70
N ASP A 214 -17.31 23.20 1.82
CA ASP A 214 -18.01 23.59 3.05
C ASP A 214 -18.26 22.46 4.04
N SER A 215 -18.06 21.21 3.61
CA SER A 215 -18.38 20.03 4.40
C SER A 215 -17.29 18.97 4.36
N ILE A 216 -17.24 18.17 5.42
CA ILE A 216 -16.40 16.94 5.53
C ILE A 216 -17.33 15.75 5.35
N MET A 217 -16.95 14.83 4.48
CA MET A 217 -17.66 13.56 4.29
C MET A 217 -16.88 12.44 4.96
N ILE A 218 -17.57 11.65 5.78
CA ILE A 218 -16.98 10.50 6.46
C ILE A 218 -17.82 9.27 6.15
N GLU A 219 -17.19 8.22 5.67
CA GLU A 219 -17.77 6.90 5.52
C GLU A 219 -17.15 5.98 6.57
N GLY A 220 -17.97 5.34 7.39
CA GLY A 220 -17.53 4.53 8.51
C GLY A 220 -18.24 3.18 8.60
N SER A 221 -17.54 2.16 9.11
CA SER A 221 -18.11 0.84 9.41
C SER A 221 -17.35 0.16 10.54
N TRP A 222 -17.95 -0.89 11.08
CA TRP A 222 -17.29 -1.72 12.09
C TRP A 222 -16.15 -2.55 11.50
N GLY A 223 -15.07 -2.70 12.28
CA GLY A 223 -13.90 -3.49 11.90
C GLY A 223 -12.89 -2.72 11.07
N LEU A 224 -12.18 -3.43 10.17
CA LEU A 224 -11.10 -2.88 9.37
C LEU A 224 -11.62 -2.05 8.19
N GLY A 225 -10.91 -0.96 7.89
CA GLY A 225 -11.24 -0.07 6.76
C GLY A 225 -11.16 -0.72 5.37
N GLU A 226 -10.52 -1.86 5.25
CA GLU A 226 -10.45 -2.62 4.00
C GLU A 226 -11.83 -2.93 3.43
N TYR A 227 -12.81 -3.28 4.27
CA TYR A 227 -14.16 -3.61 3.82
C TYR A 227 -14.89 -2.43 3.18
N ILE A 228 -14.60 -1.20 3.66
CA ILE A 228 -15.13 0.04 3.07
C ILE A 228 -14.45 0.30 1.72
N VAL A 229 -13.11 0.24 1.70
CA VAL A 229 -12.30 0.52 0.49
C VAL A 229 -12.61 -0.46 -0.64
N GLN A 230 -12.87 -1.72 -0.32
CA GLN A 230 -13.26 -2.75 -1.29
C GLN A 230 -14.76 -2.70 -1.69
N GLY A 231 -15.57 -1.88 -1.01
CA GLY A 231 -17.01 -1.79 -1.24
C GLY A 231 -17.77 -3.08 -0.87
N THR A 232 -17.22 -3.90 0.05
CA THR A 232 -17.85 -5.15 0.50
C THR A 232 -18.89 -4.94 1.56
N VAL A 233 -18.92 -3.75 2.18
CA VAL A 233 -19.93 -3.31 3.15
C VAL A 233 -20.51 -1.98 2.72
N THR A 234 -21.77 -1.73 3.06
CA THR A 234 -22.38 -0.41 2.93
C THR A 234 -22.01 0.40 4.17
N PRO A 235 -21.21 1.46 4.07
CA PRO A 235 -20.80 2.25 5.22
C PRO A 235 -21.91 3.16 5.71
N ASP A 236 -21.86 3.55 6.98
CA ASP A 236 -22.60 4.69 7.49
C ASP A 236 -21.95 5.98 6.97
N ASN A 237 -22.79 6.94 6.58
CA ASN A 237 -22.34 8.21 6.02
C ASN A 237 -22.60 9.34 6.98
N PHE A 238 -21.59 10.15 7.21
CA PHE A 238 -21.65 11.35 8.05
C PHE A 238 -21.20 12.54 7.19
N VAL A 239 -22.02 13.59 7.20
CA VAL A 239 -21.68 14.88 6.61
C VAL A 239 -21.53 15.87 7.76
N VAL A 240 -20.37 16.48 7.86
CA VAL A 240 -20.05 17.47 8.90
C VAL A 240 -19.88 18.83 8.24
N ASP A 241 -20.73 19.77 8.59
CA ASP A 241 -20.58 21.16 8.21
C ASP A 241 -19.35 21.77 8.88
N LYS A 242 -18.45 22.38 8.13
CA LYS A 242 -17.16 22.86 8.64
C LYS A 242 -17.25 24.07 9.56
N ASP A 243 -18.26 24.90 9.38
CA ASP A 243 -18.44 26.14 10.16
C ASP A 243 -19.13 25.85 11.50
N SER A 244 -20.24 25.12 11.44
CA SER A 244 -21.07 24.83 12.61
C SER A 244 -20.69 23.55 13.34
N LEU A 245 -19.91 22.66 12.70
CA LEU A 245 -19.60 21.30 13.11
C LEU A 245 -20.87 20.45 13.33
N THR A 246 -21.98 20.83 12.70
CA THR A 246 -23.21 20.05 12.74
C THR A 246 -23.05 18.78 11.91
N ILE A 247 -23.46 17.66 12.50
CA ILE A 247 -23.34 16.34 11.88
C ILE A 247 -24.70 15.90 11.37
N THR A 248 -24.80 15.59 10.08
CA THR A 248 -25.92 14.86 9.49
C THR A 248 -25.47 13.43 9.23
N CYS A 249 -26.19 12.45 9.74
CA CYS A 249 -25.82 11.04 9.63
C CYS A 249 -26.90 10.27 8.87
N LEU A 250 -26.45 9.45 7.90
CA LEU A 250 -27.26 8.44 7.23
C LEU A 250 -26.73 7.06 7.64
N LEU A 251 -27.41 6.41 8.57
CA LEU A 251 -27.09 5.06 9.02
C LEU A 251 -27.68 4.04 8.05
N TYR A 252 -26.82 3.25 7.43
CA TYR A 252 -27.20 2.15 6.56
C TYR A 252 -26.96 0.78 7.22
N THR A 253 -26.12 0.73 8.24
CA THR A 253 -25.86 -0.51 8.97
C THR A 253 -26.99 -0.80 9.92
N SER A 254 -27.65 -1.94 9.74
CA SER A 254 -28.47 -2.52 10.82
C SER A 254 -27.55 -2.79 12.00
N PRO A 255 -28.01 -2.56 13.26
CA PRO A 255 -27.22 -2.91 14.42
C PRO A 255 -26.81 -4.39 14.31
N SER A 256 -25.50 -4.65 14.54
CA SER A 256 -24.95 -6.01 14.47
C SER A 256 -25.83 -6.95 15.32
N PRO A 257 -26.06 -8.20 14.90
CA PRO A 257 -26.73 -9.17 15.76
C PRO A 257 -26.12 -9.32 17.16
N ARG A 258 -24.85 -8.90 17.33
CA ARG A 258 -24.18 -8.82 18.64
C ARG A 258 -24.66 -7.64 19.49
N ASP A 259 -25.11 -6.55 18.85
CA ASP A 259 -25.60 -5.35 19.60
C ASP A 259 -27.04 -5.54 20.10
N SER A 260 -27.83 -6.41 19.43
CA SER A 260 -29.18 -6.75 19.83
C SER A 260 -29.24 -7.61 21.11
N THR A 261 -28.11 -8.23 21.50
CA THR A 261 -28.05 -9.06 22.73
C THR A 261 -27.60 -8.29 23.98
N SER A 262 -26.96 -7.12 23.82
CA SER A 262 -26.53 -6.28 24.96
C SER A 262 -27.61 -5.35 25.51
N SER A 263 -28.71 -5.15 24.79
CA SER A 263 -29.85 -4.31 25.25
C SER A 263 -30.96 -5.06 25.97
N ARG A 264 -30.74 -6.33 26.34
CA ARG A 264 -31.68 -7.17 27.10
C ARG A 264 -31.10 -7.68 28.42
N MET A 265 -30.49 -6.79 29.21
CA MET A 265 -30.28 -6.99 30.63
C MET A 265 -30.60 -5.71 31.40
#